data_2cecbb7ba724e961b3ef01db532614ae
#
_entry.id   2cecbb7ba724e961b3ef01db532614ae
#
_cell.length_a   1.000
_cell.length_b   1.000
_cell.length_c   1.000
_cell.angle_alpha   90.00
_cell.angle_beta   90.00
_cell.angle_gamma   90.00
#
_symmetry.space_group_name_H-M   'P 1'
#
loop_
_entity.id
_entity.type
_entity.pdbx_description
1 polymer ?
#
loop_
_entity_poly.entity_id
_entity_poly.type
_entity_poly.pdbx_seq_one_letter_code
_entity_poly.pdbx_strand_id
1 'polypeptide(L)'
;MKGTFPVNKFRELETPFYYYDVNVLRETLSCINKEAGKYNNFCVHYAVKANANHKVLTIIRESGLGADCVSGGEIRAAIKAGFPTNKIVYAGVGKTDWEINLGLDYDIFCFNVESVPELEIINELAAAKGKTARVAFRINPNVGAHTHANITTGLAENKFGISMEDMDKVIDMTGTLPHVKFVGLHFHIGSQILDMGDFVALCNRVNELQEKLYARQIIVEHINVGGGLGIDYAHPNRQAIPNFTEYFATYHKHLKLRPQQTLHFELGRAVVGQCGSLISKVIYVKQGTNKQFAILDAGMTDLIRPALYQAYHKIENITSEEPMETYDVVGPICESSDVFGKAIDLNKAHRGDLFALRSAGAYGEIMASAYNCRALPKGYTSEELV
;
A
#
# COMPACT_ATOMS: atom_id res chain seq x y z
N MET A 1 -15.13 -1.14 21.55
CA MET A 1 -16.21 -1.65 20.70
C MET A 1 -15.64 -2.72 19.80
N LYS A 2 -16.30 -3.86 19.66
CA LYS A 2 -15.97 -4.89 18.66
C LYS A 2 -16.39 -4.41 17.26
N GLY A 3 -15.75 -4.94 16.23
CA GLY A 3 -16.24 -4.76 14.86
C GLY A 3 -17.61 -5.40 14.64
N THR A 4 -18.37 -4.87 13.69
CA THR A 4 -19.64 -5.46 13.28
C THR A 4 -19.40 -6.43 12.12
N PHE A 5 -19.75 -7.70 12.33
CA PHE A 5 -19.51 -8.77 11.35
C PHE A 5 -20.78 -9.60 11.13
N PRO A 6 -21.03 -10.09 9.91
CA PRO A 6 -22.11 -11.02 9.61
C PRO A 6 -21.75 -12.44 10.06
N VAL A 7 -21.62 -12.65 11.39
CA VAL A 7 -21.10 -13.88 12.00
C VAL A 7 -21.83 -15.13 11.53
N ASN A 8 -23.16 -15.06 11.35
CA ASN A 8 -23.94 -16.20 10.87
C ASN A 8 -23.50 -16.63 9.47
N LYS A 9 -23.24 -15.66 8.59
CA LYS A 9 -22.72 -15.96 7.23
C LYS A 9 -21.30 -16.48 7.28
N PHE A 10 -20.46 -15.97 8.19
CA PHE A 10 -19.09 -16.47 8.35
C PHE A 10 -19.03 -17.95 8.76
N ARG A 11 -20.02 -18.42 9.53
CA ARG A 11 -20.12 -19.82 9.93
C ARG A 11 -20.38 -20.79 8.76
N GLU A 12 -20.90 -20.27 7.64
CA GLU A 12 -21.18 -21.03 6.42
C GLU A 12 -19.94 -21.15 5.51
N LEU A 13 -18.87 -20.36 5.79
CA LEU A 13 -17.66 -20.32 4.97
C LEU A 13 -16.54 -21.18 5.54
N GLU A 14 -15.69 -21.67 4.64
CA GLU A 14 -14.43 -22.32 5.02
C GLU A 14 -13.41 -21.26 5.47
N THR A 15 -12.92 -21.39 6.69
CA THR A 15 -11.86 -20.55 7.27
C THR A 15 -10.46 -21.15 7.00
N PRO A 16 -9.38 -20.34 6.96
CA PRO A 16 -9.38 -18.88 7.08
C PRO A 16 -9.76 -18.17 5.78
N PHE A 17 -10.30 -16.95 5.88
CA PHE A 17 -10.60 -16.11 4.74
C PHE A 17 -10.46 -14.63 5.07
N TYR A 18 -10.27 -13.79 4.04
CA TYR A 18 -10.32 -12.34 4.16
C TYR A 18 -11.75 -11.84 3.95
N TYR A 19 -12.20 -10.98 4.84
CA TYR A 19 -13.46 -10.24 4.73
C TYR A 19 -13.17 -8.76 4.47
N TYR A 20 -13.80 -8.21 3.44
CA TYR A 20 -13.69 -6.80 3.07
C TYR A 20 -15.04 -6.11 3.24
N ASP A 21 -15.09 -5.17 4.18
CA ASP A 21 -16.25 -4.28 4.38
C ASP A 21 -16.25 -3.22 3.30
N VAL A 22 -17.16 -3.37 2.32
CA VAL A 22 -17.28 -2.47 1.17
C VAL A 22 -17.75 -1.09 1.58
N ASN A 23 -18.55 -0.96 2.64
CA ASN A 23 -19.00 0.35 3.12
C ASN A 23 -17.82 1.17 3.64
N VAL A 24 -16.97 0.57 4.48
CA VAL A 24 -15.73 1.22 4.96
C VAL A 24 -14.82 1.60 3.79
N LEU A 25 -14.69 0.73 2.78
CA LEU A 25 -13.89 1.04 1.60
C LEU A 25 -14.46 2.23 0.81
N ARG A 26 -15.76 2.23 0.53
CA ARG A 26 -16.43 3.33 -0.20
C ARG A 26 -16.40 4.65 0.56
N GLU A 27 -16.61 4.62 1.87
CA GLU A 27 -16.49 5.81 2.72
C GLU A 27 -15.05 6.37 2.71
N THR A 28 -14.04 5.49 2.76
CA THR A 28 -12.62 5.86 2.63
C THR A 28 -12.34 6.54 1.29
N LEU A 29 -12.80 5.95 0.18
CA LEU A 29 -12.63 6.49 -1.17
C LEU A 29 -13.37 7.81 -1.36
N SER A 30 -14.58 7.92 -0.82
CA SER A 30 -15.36 9.17 -0.81
C SER A 30 -14.64 10.28 -0.05
N CYS A 31 -14.05 9.95 1.11
CA CYS A 31 -13.25 10.90 1.89
C CYS A 31 -12.01 11.35 1.10
N ILE A 32 -11.28 10.43 0.47
CA ILE A 32 -10.13 10.76 -0.39
C ILE A 32 -10.54 11.73 -1.50
N ASN A 33 -11.58 11.39 -2.25
CA ASN A 33 -12.05 12.21 -3.36
C ASN A 33 -12.51 13.61 -2.90
N LYS A 34 -13.24 13.68 -1.78
CA LYS A 34 -13.68 14.93 -1.19
C LYS A 34 -12.51 15.81 -0.77
N GLU A 35 -11.54 15.23 -0.07
CA GLU A 35 -10.44 16.00 0.52
C GLU A 35 -9.38 16.38 -0.54
N ALA A 36 -9.00 15.47 -1.43
CA ALA A 36 -8.11 15.76 -2.54
C ALA A 36 -8.76 16.72 -3.56
N GLY A 37 -10.07 16.57 -3.81
CA GLY A 37 -10.84 17.40 -4.74
C GLY A 37 -10.99 18.86 -4.34
N LYS A 38 -10.59 19.26 -3.12
CA LYS A 38 -10.46 20.65 -2.71
C LYS A 38 -9.33 21.37 -3.48
N TYR A 39 -8.42 20.61 -4.09
CA TYR A 39 -7.24 21.08 -4.77
C TYR A 39 -7.25 20.57 -6.22
N ASN A 40 -7.48 21.45 -7.17
CA ASN A 40 -7.73 21.10 -8.58
C ASN A 40 -6.57 20.36 -9.27
N ASN A 41 -5.37 20.39 -8.69
CA ASN A 41 -4.15 19.79 -9.23
C ASN A 41 -3.66 18.57 -8.46
N PHE A 42 -4.47 18.01 -7.54
CA PHE A 42 -4.14 16.78 -6.82
C PHE A 42 -4.68 15.55 -7.54
N CYS A 43 -3.83 14.54 -7.73
CA CYS A 43 -4.14 13.27 -8.37
C CYS A 43 -3.76 12.12 -7.43
N VAL A 44 -4.69 11.21 -7.16
CA VAL A 44 -4.44 10.07 -6.28
C VAL A 44 -4.40 8.78 -7.08
N HIS A 45 -3.33 8.01 -6.90
CA HIS A 45 -3.14 6.66 -7.43
C HIS A 45 -3.22 5.66 -6.27
N TYR A 46 -3.91 4.56 -6.49
CA TYR A 46 -3.94 3.47 -5.53
C TYR A 46 -2.74 2.53 -5.76
N ALA A 47 -1.97 2.26 -4.71
CA ALA A 47 -0.84 1.33 -4.76
C ALA A 47 -1.33 -0.12 -4.75
N VAL A 48 -1.34 -0.76 -5.92
CA VAL A 48 -1.90 -2.11 -6.16
C VAL A 48 -1.24 -3.16 -5.26
N LYS A 49 0.04 -3.00 -4.94
CA LYS A 49 0.79 -3.88 -4.01
C LYS A 49 0.16 -4.03 -2.63
N ALA A 50 -0.70 -3.09 -2.21
CA ALA A 50 -1.36 -3.19 -0.93
C ALA A 50 -2.45 -4.28 -0.94
N ASN A 51 -3.20 -4.39 -2.04
CA ASN A 51 -4.21 -5.41 -2.25
C ASN A 51 -4.60 -5.45 -3.73
N ALA A 52 -4.42 -6.58 -4.40
CA ALA A 52 -4.75 -6.78 -5.80
C ALA A 52 -6.01 -7.66 -6.00
N ASN A 53 -6.83 -7.88 -4.97
CA ASN A 53 -8.09 -8.58 -5.12
C ASN A 53 -8.97 -7.85 -6.15
N HIS A 54 -9.41 -8.57 -7.17
CA HIS A 54 -10.11 -7.98 -8.33
C HIS A 54 -11.36 -7.19 -7.94
N LYS A 55 -12.12 -7.66 -6.96
CA LYS A 55 -13.34 -6.99 -6.48
C LYS A 55 -12.98 -5.67 -5.79
N VAL A 56 -11.96 -5.66 -4.95
CA VAL A 56 -11.43 -4.46 -4.29
C VAL A 56 -10.91 -3.46 -5.34
N LEU A 57 -10.12 -3.93 -6.31
CA LEU A 57 -9.60 -3.08 -7.40
C LEU A 57 -10.74 -2.45 -8.22
N THR A 58 -11.81 -3.21 -8.50
CA THR A 58 -12.97 -2.70 -9.25
C THR A 58 -13.64 -1.54 -8.52
N ILE A 59 -13.89 -1.67 -7.21
CA ILE A 59 -14.48 -0.61 -6.39
C ILE A 59 -13.59 0.64 -6.37
N ILE A 60 -12.27 0.45 -6.24
CA ILE A 60 -11.32 1.56 -6.24
C ILE A 60 -11.30 2.26 -7.61
N ARG A 61 -11.29 1.52 -8.70
CA ARG A 61 -11.37 2.07 -10.06
C ARG A 61 -12.67 2.87 -10.27
N GLU A 62 -13.81 2.39 -9.75
CA GLU A 62 -15.10 3.11 -9.82
C GLU A 62 -15.08 4.44 -9.10
N SER A 63 -14.25 4.62 -8.09
CA SER A 63 -14.06 5.90 -7.42
C SER A 63 -13.26 6.92 -8.24
N GLY A 64 -12.65 6.50 -9.37
CA GLY A 64 -11.91 7.39 -10.27
C GLY A 64 -10.43 7.57 -9.97
N LEU A 65 -9.89 6.90 -8.94
CA LEU A 65 -8.46 6.90 -8.64
C LEU A 65 -7.64 6.28 -9.80
N GLY A 66 -6.37 6.68 -9.91
CA GLY A 66 -5.39 5.99 -10.74
C GLY A 66 -4.82 4.75 -10.05
N ALA A 67 -3.84 4.08 -10.70
CA ALA A 67 -3.13 2.95 -10.13
C ALA A 67 -1.62 3.20 -10.10
N ASP A 68 -0.99 2.90 -8.95
CA ASP A 68 0.47 2.78 -8.80
C ASP A 68 0.81 1.28 -8.83
N CYS A 69 1.62 0.90 -9.81
CA CYS A 69 2.04 -0.47 -10.07
C CYS A 69 3.54 -0.61 -9.89
N VAL A 70 3.98 -1.74 -9.37
CA VAL A 70 5.41 -2.05 -9.17
C VAL A 70 5.86 -3.33 -9.88
N SER A 71 5.00 -3.88 -10.72
CA SER A 71 5.31 -5.02 -11.61
C SER A 71 4.36 -5.04 -12.81
N GLY A 72 4.74 -5.76 -13.86
CA GLY A 72 3.87 -6.02 -15.01
C GLY A 72 2.62 -6.82 -14.62
N GLY A 73 2.71 -7.66 -13.60
CA GLY A 73 1.55 -8.36 -13.03
C GLY A 73 0.51 -7.40 -12.46
N GLU A 74 0.96 -6.38 -11.75
CA GLU A 74 0.08 -5.33 -11.20
C GLU A 74 -0.51 -4.44 -12.31
N ILE A 75 0.26 -4.11 -13.36
CA ILE A 75 -0.27 -3.41 -14.55
C ILE A 75 -1.41 -4.21 -15.18
N ARG A 76 -1.22 -5.53 -15.39
CA ARG A 76 -2.26 -6.42 -15.92
C ARG A 76 -3.49 -6.48 -15.01
N ALA A 77 -3.29 -6.55 -13.69
CA ALA A 77 -4.38 -6.54 -12.72
C ALA A 77 -5.18 -5.23 -12.76
N ALA A 78 -4.49 -4.08 -12.83
CA ALA A 78 -5.13 -2.78 -12.96
C ALA A 78 -5.93 -2.65 -14.26
N ILE A 79 -5.35 -3.05 -15.40
CA ILE A 79 -6.05 -3.06 -16.70
C ILE A 79 -7.26 -3.97 -16.67
N LYS A 80 -7.13 -5.18 -16.12
CA LYS A 80 -8.24 -6.14 -15.97
C LYS A 80 -9.38 -5.59 -15.13
N ALA A 81 -9.07 -4.79 -14.09
CA ALA A 81 -10.06 -4.11 -13.27
C ALA A 81 -10.64 -2.85 -13.93
N GLY A 82 -10.13 -2.44 -15.11
CA GLY A 82 -10.62 -1.34 -15.92
C GLY A 82 -10.04 0.04 -15.56
N PHE A 83 -8.89 0.10 -14.89
CA PHE A 83 -8.21 1.38 -14.68
C PHE A 83 -7.80 1.99 -16.03
N PRO A 84 -8.06 3.29 -16.25
CA PRO A 84 -7.58 4.00 -17.43
C PRO A 84 -6.05 3.97 -17.50
N THR A 85 -5.48 3.57 -18.63
CA THR A 85 -4.02 3.40 -18.76
C THR A 85 -3.27 4.70 -18.56
N ASN A 86 -3.85 5.82 -18.97
CA ASN A 86 -3.33 7.17 -18.74
C ASN A 86 -3.41 7.64 -17.27
N LYS A 87 -3.84 6.79 -16.35
CA LYS A 87 -3.80 6.99 -14.89
C LYS A 87 -2.97 5.91 -14.18
N ILE A 88 -2.20 5.10 -14.93
CA ILE A 88 -1.30 4.09 -14.38
C ILE A 88 0.11 4.65 -14.32
N VAL A 89 0.73 4.62 -13.16
CA VAL A 89 2.16 4.88 -12.95
C VAL A 89 2.88 3.56 -12.65
N TYR A 90 4.14 3.45 -13.07
CA TYR A 90 4.92 2.24 -12.88
C TYR A 90 6.26 2.54 -12.20
N ALA A 91 6.41 2.11 -10.95
CA ALA A 91 7.60 2.24 -10.11
C ALA A 91 8.30 0.86 -9.90
N GLY A 92 9.39 0.84 -9.15
CA GLY A 92 10.13 -0.37 -8.79
C GLY A 92 11.50 -0.46 -9.45
N VAL A 93 12.47 -0.97 -8.68
CA VAL A 93 13.91 -1.01 -9.04
C VAL A 93 14.29 -2.09 -10.06
N GLY A 94 13.38 -3.01 -10.36
CA GLY A 94 13.70 -4.21 -11.17
C GLY A 94 12.72 -4.41 -12.31
N LYS A 95 12.42 -3.36 -13.09
CA LYS A 95 11.58 -3.46 -14.28
C LYS A 95 12.31 -4.26 -15.36
N THR A 96 11.71 -5.36 -15.79
CA THR A 96 12.22 -6.20 -16.88
C THR A 96 11.74 -5.70 -18.24
N ASP A 97 12.40 -6.13 -19.32
CA ASP A 97 12.08 -5.70 -20.69
C ASP A 97 10.60 -5.95 -21.05
N TRP A 98 10.05 -7.12 -20.68
CA TRP A 98 8.66 -7.43 -20.99
C TRP A 98 7.67 -6.53 -20.22
N GLU A 99 8.02 -6.11 -19.00
CA GLU A 99 7.20 -5.22 -18.18
C GLU A 99 7.26 -3.78 -18.69
N ILE A 100 8.44 -3.32 -19.10
CA ILE A 100 8.59 -2.02 -19.77
C ILE A 100 7.82 -2.01 -21.08
N ASN A 101 7.96 -3.06 -21.90
CA ASN A 101 7.21 -3.21 -23.14
C ASN A 101 5.70 -3.21 -22.92
N LEU A 102 5.22 -3.85 -21.84
CA LEU A 102 3.81 -3.83 -21.46
C LEU A 102 3.34 -2.39 -21.18
N GLY A 103 4.10 -1.64 -20.37
CA GLY A 103 3.78 -0.23 -20.09
C GLY A 103 3.77 0.63 -21.34
N LEU A 104 4.74 0.43 -22.25
CA LEU A 104 4.79 1.11 -23.54
C LEU A 104 3.61 0.76 -24.45
N ASP A 105 3.22 -0.52 -24.53
CA ASP A 105 2.10 -0.96 -25.35
C ASP A 105 0.77 -0.35 -24.93
N TYR A 106 0.56 -0.20 -23.63
CA TYR A 106 -0.65 0.39 -23.06
C TYR A 106 -0.60 1.92 -22.90
N ASP A 107 0.49 2.57 -23.28
CA ASP A 107 0.70 4.02 -23.09
C ASP A 107 0.35 4.48 -21.68
N ILE A 108 0.97 3.83 -20.68
CA ILE A 108 0.74 4.19 -19.28
C ILE A 108 1.15 5.65 -19.02
N PHE A 109 0.61 6.24 -17.98
CA PHE A 109 0.83 7.65 -17.67
C PHE A 109 2.31 8.00 -17.51
N CYS A 110 3.08 7.19 -16.73
CA CYS A 110 4.47 7.51 -16.44
C CYS A 110 5.23 6.28 -15.91
N PHE A 111 6.52 6.16 -16.30
CA PHE A 111 7.49 5.29 -15.64
C PHE A 111 8.24 6.11 -14.57
N ASN A 112 8.16 5.67 -13.32
CA ASN A 112 8.97 6.20 -12.23
C ASN A 112 10.32 5.48 -12.24
N VAL A 113 11.34 6.11 -12.82
CA VAL A 113 12.66 5.55 -13.10
C VAL A 113 13.55 5.65 -11.86
N GLU A 114 14.27 4.58 -11.56
CA GLU A 114 15.05 4.45 -10.32
C GLU A 114 16.56 4.39 -10.55
N SER A 115 17.01 4.31 -11.82
CA SER A 115 18.43 4.25 -12.16
C SER A 115 18.73 4.66 -13.61
N VAL A 116 19.99 5.01 -13.88
CA VAL A 116 20.47 5.33 -15.24
C VAL A 116 20.36 4.14 -16.18
N PRO A 117 20.80 2.92 -15.83
CA PRO A 117 20.64 1.76 -16.72
C PRO A 117 19.19 1.49 -17.09
N GLU A 118 18.25 1.68 -16.16
CA GLU A 118 16.82 1.55 -16.43
C GLU A 118 16.35 2.58 -17.47
N LEU A 119 16.79 3.84 -17.33
CA LEU A 119 16.44 4.90 -18.27
C LEU A 119 16.92 4.60 -19.70
N GLU A 120 18.13 4.10 -19.83
CA GLU A 120 18.72 3.70 -21.12
C GLU A 120 17.92 2.57 -21.78
N ILE A 121 17.55 1.54 -21.02
CA ILE A 121 16.73 0.42 -21.52
C ILE A 121 15.32 0.90 -21.91
N ILE A 122 14.70 1.77 -21.12
CA ILE A 122 13.38 2.35 -21.49
C ILE A 122 13.48 3.10 -22.82
N ASN A 123 14.54 3.90 -23.02
CA ASN A 123 14.76 4.61 -24.28
C ASN A 123 14.93 3.63 -25.45
N GLU A 124 15.73 2.57 -25.31
CA GLU A 124 15.95 1.55 -26.34
C GLU A 124 14.65 0.83 -26.73
N LEU A 125 13.92 0.35 -25.74
CA LEU A 125 12.66 -0.38 -25.97
C LEU A 125 11.56 0.54 -26.54
N ALA A 126 11.50 1.81 -26.14
CA ALA A 126 10.61 2.79 -26.73
C ALA A 126 10.98 3.09 -28.18
N ALA A 127 12.28 3.22 -28.49
CA ALA A 127 12.81 3.38 -29.85
C ALA A 127 12.37 2.22 -30.75
N ALA A 128 12.54 0.98 -30.28
CA ALA A 128 12.15 -0.22 -31.05
C ALA A 128 10.66 -0.25 -31.38
N LYS A 129 9.81 0.46 -30.63
CA LYS A 129 8.36 0.56 -30.85
C LYS A 129 7.95 1.88 -31.54
N GLY A 130 8.88 2.76 -31.85
CA GLY A 130 8.58 4.09 -32.41
C GLY A 130 7.78 4.97 -31.45
N LYS A 131 7.93 4.78 -30.13
CA LYS A 131 7.23 5.48 -29.07
C LYS A 131 8.17 6.42 -28.30
N THR A 132 7.60 7.27 -27.47
CA THR A 132 8.31 8.09 -26.48
C THR A 132 7.73 7.81 -25.11
N ALA A 133 8.55 7.28 -24.21
CA ALA A 133 8.16 7.00 -22.84
C ALA A 133 8.15 8.28 -21.99
N ARG A 134 7.09 8.51 -21.23
CA ARG A 134 7.05 9.55 -20.20
C ARG A 134 7.75 9.01 -18.95
N VAL A 135 8.74 9.72 -18.44
CA VAL A 135 9.55 9.28 -17.29
C VAL A 135 9.57 10.36 -16.21
N ALA A 136 9.38 9.94 -14.97
CA ALA A 136 9.68 10.72 -13.78
C ALA A 136 10.86 10.07 -13.05
N PHE A 137 11.76 10.85 -12.47
CA PHE A 137 12.87 10.30 -11.72
C PHE A 137 12.50 10.17 -10.25
N ARG A 138 12.61 8.95 -9.72
CA ARG A 138 12.53 8.72 -8.29
C ARG A 138 13.83 9.19 -7.66
N ILE A 139 13.75 10.29 -6.94
CA ILE A 139 14.87 10.87 -6.21
C ILE A 139 14.79 10.44 -4.76
N ASN A 140 15.90 9.96 -4.22
CA ASN A 140 16.00 9.71 -2.79
C ASN A 140 16.18 11.04 -2.05
N PRO A 141 15.17 11.50 -1.28
CA PRO A 141 15.21 12.85 -0.70
C PRO A 141 16.13 12.93 0.52
N ASN A 142 16.71 11.82 0.98
CA ASN A 142 17.45 11.71 2.22
C ASN A 142 16.69 12.29 3.42
N VAL A 143 15.42 11.98 3.51
CA VAL A 143 14.52 12.34 4.61
C VAL A 143 14.18 11.05 5.37
N GLY A 144 14.52 11.00 6.66
CA GLY A 144 14.14 9.91 7.55
C GLY A 144 12.65 10.02 7.91
N ALA A 145 11.92 8.90 7.87
CA ALA A 145 10.57 8.80 8.42
C ALA A 145 10.62 7.99 9.72
N HIS A 146 9.80 8.36 10.71
CA HIS A 146 9.68 7.66 11.99
C HIS A 146 8.90 6.35 11.82
N THR A 147 9.50 5.37 11.10
CA THR A 147 8.87 4.09 10.76
C THR A 147 9.81 2.92 11.01
N HIS A 148 9.29 1.68 10.90
CA HIS A 148 10.10 0.47 11.01
C HIS A 148 11.19 0.44 9.91
N ALA A 149 12.43 0.02 10.25
CA ALA A 149 13.59 0.03 9.35
C ALA A 149 13.32 -0.64 7.99
N ASN A 150 12.57 -1.75 7.95
CA ASN A 150 12.26 -2.48 6.72
C ASN A 150 11.27 -1.77 5.78
N ILE A 151 10.61 -0.68 6.22
CA ILE A 151 9.64 0.08 5.43
C ILE A 151 10.02 1.56 5.26
N THR A 152 11.20 1.96 5.75
CA THR A 152 11.80 3.27 5.49
C THR A 152 12.57 3.21 4.16
N THR A 153 12.25 4.10 3.22
CA THR A 153 12.83 4.09 1.86
C THR A 153 13.50 5.41 1.47
N GLY A 154 13.50 6.40 2.33
CA GLY A 154 13.98 7.76 2.05
C GLY A 154 15.44 8.03 2.42
N LEU A 155 16.21 7.04 2.89
CA LEU A 155 17.60 7.23 3.32
C LEU A 155 18.59 7.14 2.16
N ALA A 156 19.76 7.80 2.29
CA ALA A 156 20.75 7.96 1.23
C ALA A 156 21.26 6.62 0.64
N GLU A 157 21.54 5.62 1.49
CA GLU A 157 21.95 4.28 1.04
C GLU A 157 20.79 3.31 1.05
N ASN A 158 19.99 3.34 -0.01
CA ASN A 158 18.88 2.42 -0.22
C ASN A 158 18.90 1.94 -1.67
N LYS A 159 18.36 0.72 -1.92
CA LYS A 159 18.23 0.21 -3.29
C LYS A 159 17.31 1.05 -4.18
N PHE A 160 16.51 1.94 -3.57
CA PHE A 160 15.50 2.72 -4.26
C PHE A 160 15.99 4.12 -4.62
N GLY A 161 15.66 4.53 -5.85
CA GLY A 161 15.80 5.88 -6.32
C GLY A 161 17.23 6.29 -6.69
N ILE A 162 17.32 7.44 -7.33
CA ILE A 162 18.53 8.13 -7.76
C ILE A 162 18.95 9.08 -6.64
N SER A 163 20.25 9.21 -6.38
CA SER A 163 20.76 10.16 -5.38
C SER A 163 20.45 11.61 -5.81
N MET A 164 20.31 12.52 -4.83
CA MET A 164 20.15 13.95 -5.14
C MET A 164 21.36 14.53 -5.88
N GLU A 165 22.54 13.94 -5.67
CA GLU A 165 23.80 14.36 -6.30
C GLU A 165 23.83 14.01 -7.78
N ASP A 166 23.25 12.86 -8.15
CA ASP A 166 23.16 12.40 -9.55
C ASP A 166 21.96 12.96 -10.31
N MET A 167 21.01 13.60 -9.63
CA MET A 167 19.76 14.08 -10.22
C MET A 167 20.00 14.96 -11.46
N ASP A 168 20.89 15.94 -11.36
CA ASP A 168 21.18 16.87 -12.46
C ASP A 168 21.77 16.14 -13.67
N LYS A 169 22.71 15.24 -13.43
CA LYS A 169 23.33 14.41 -14.47
C LYS A 169 22.29 13.54 -15.21
N VAL A 170 21.39 12.92 -14.49
CA VAL A 170 20.36 12.05 -15.09
C VAL A 170 19.34 12.89 -15.90
N ILE A 171 18.98 14.08 -15.41
CA ILE A 171 18.13 15.00 -16.17
C ILE A 171 18.82 15.43 -17.46
N ASP A 172 20.10 15.78 -17.41
CA ASP A 172 20.86 16.20 -18.61
C ASP A 172 20.97 15.07 -19.64
N MET A 173 21.09 13.81 -19.20
CA MET A 173 21.11 12.65 -20.09
C MET A 173 19.84 12.54 -20.93
N THR A 174 18.68 12.98 -20.46
CA THR A 174 17.42 12.91 -21.24
C THR A 174 17.51 13.69 -22.55
N GLY A 175 18.35 14.72 -22.61
CA GLY A 175 18.60 15.49 -23.84
C GLY A 175 19.26 14.67 -24.96
N THR A 176 19.89 13.55 -24.63
CA THR A 176 20.55 12.61 -25.57
C THR A 176 19.72 11.34 -25.82
N LEU A 177 18.58 11.19 -25.19
CA LEU A 177 17.71 10.01 -25.24
C LEU A 177 16.36 10.40 -25.90
N PRO A 178 16.26 10.30 -27.25
CA PRO A 178 15.14 10.88 -28.01
C PRO A 178 13.79 10.17 -27.79
N HIS A 179 13.80 8.97 -27.20
CA HIS A 179 12.61 8.16 -26.96
C HIS A 179 12.16 8.16 -25.50
N VAL A 180 12.67 9.12 -24.69
CA VAL A 180 12.14 9.41 -23.36
C VAL A 180 11.80 10.88 -23.25
N LYS A 181 10.73 11.18 -22.49
CA LYS A 181 10.33 12.54 -22.13
C LYS A 181 10.35 12.67 -20.61
N PHE A 182 11.25 13.50 -20.08
CA PHE A 182 11.27 13.83 -18.67
C PHE A 182 10.07 14.70 -18.30
N VAL A 183 9.22 14.22 -17.40
CA VAL A 183 7.95 14.87 -17.05
C VAL A 183 7.79 15.19 -15.57
N GLY A 184 8.57 14.57 -14.67
CA GLY A 184 8.35 14.78 -13.26
C GLY A 184 9.43 14.25 -12.34
N LEU A 185 9.28 14.58 -11.06
CA LEU A 185 10.01 13.99 -9.95
C LEU A 185 9.09 13.10 -9.13
N HIS A 186 9.62 11.99 -8.66
CA HIS A 186 8.93 11.03 -7.80
C HIS A 186 9.70 10.83 -6.51
N PHE A 187 8.98 10.70 -5.40
CA PHE A 187 9.53 10.51 -4.05
C PHE A 187 8.73 9.46 -3.30
N HIS A 188 9.36 8.77 -2.37
CA HIS A 188 8.68 7.89 -1.42
C HIS A 188 9.57 7.71 -0.19
N ILE A 189 9.10 8.11 0.99
CA ILE A 189 9.91 8.14 2.22
C ILE A 189 9.64 6.97 3.16
N GLY A 190 8.56 6.22 2.98
CA GLY A 190 8.24 5.08 3.83
C GLY A 190 6.76 4.71 3.85
N SER A 191 6.40 3.88 4.81
CA SER A 191 5.03 3.40 5.00
C SER A 191 4.65 3.39 6.47
N GLN A 192 3.36 3.49 6.79
CA GLN A 192 2.84 3.57 8.15
C GLN A 192 3.35 4.83 8.89
N ILE A 193 3.36 5.96 8.21
CA ILE A 193 3.75 7.26 8.75
C ILE A 193 2.52 7.89 9.40
N LEU A 194 2.62 8.21 10.68
CA LEU A 194 1.55 8.84 11.47
C LEU A 194 1.89 10.28 11.85
N ASP A 195 3.17 10.67 11.79
CA ASP A 195 3.62 12.03 12.07
C ASP A 195 3.59 12.88 10.79
N MET A 196 2.75 13.89 10.76
CA MET A 196 2.68 14.83 9.62
C MET A 196 3.98 15.62 9.44
N GLY A 197 4.82 15.73 10.46
CA GLY A 197 6.15 16.36 10.38
C GLY A 197 7.07 15.71 9.35
N ASP A 198 6.96 14.39 9.15
CA ASP A 198 7.74 13.68 8.13
C ASP A 198 7.34 14.12 6.71
N PHE A 199 6.04 14.35 6.48
CA PHE A 199 5.56 14.87 5.19
C PHE A 199 5.92 16.35 4.99
N VAL A 200 5.96 17.14 6.05
CA VAL A 200 6.47 18.53 6.01
C VAL A 200 7.95 18.54 5.63
N ALA A 201 8.75 17.65 6.22
CA ALA A 201 10.16 17.52 5.88
C ALA A 201 10.37 17.15 4.40
N LEU A 202 9.53 16.22 3.87
CA LEU A 202 9.54 15.91 2.46
C LEU A 202 9.18 17.13 1.60
N CYS A 203 8.13 17.87 1.95
CA CYS A 203 7.73 19.08 1.21
C CYS A 203 8.89 20.10 1.13
N ASN A 204 9.59 20.34 2.23
CA ASN A 204 10.73 21.24 2.27
C ASN A 204 11.85 20.77 1.33
N ARG A 205 12.17 19.48 1.35
CA ARG A 205 13.17 18.90 0.46
C ARG A 205 12.77 19.01 -1.02
N VAL A 206 11.52 18.71 -1.34
CA VAL A 206 11.01 18.85 -2.71
C VAL A 206 11.05 20.30 -3.18
N ASN A 207 10.72 21.26 -2.31
CA ASN A 207 10.83 22.68 -2.62
C ASN A 207 12.27 23.08 -2.96
N GLU A 208 13.27 22.63 -2.16
CA GLU A 208 14.68 22.88 -2.45
C GLU A 208 15.11 22.34 -3.81
N LEU A 209 14.68 21.11 -4.16
CA LEU A 209 15.01 20.51 -5.45
C LEU A 209 14.31 21.24 -6.60
N GLN A 210 13.07 21.68 -6.43
CA GLN A 210 12.37 22.47 -7.44
C GLN A 210 13.02 23.83 -7.69
N GLU A 211 13.55 24.50 -6.63
CA GLU A 211 14.29 25.76 -6.80
C GLU A 211 15.60 25.55 -7.58
N LYS A 212 16.33 24.43 -7.35
CA LYS A 212 17.51 24.09 -8.15
C LYS A 212 17.16 23.87 -9.63
N LEU A 213 16.08 23.14 -9.94
CA LEU A 213 15.64 22.94 -11.30
C LEU A 213 15.18 24.24 -11.95
N TYR A 214 14.46 25.07 -11.21
CA TYR A 214 13.99 26.37 -11.69
C TYR A 214 15.14 27.32 -12.05
N ALA A 215 16.22 27.32 -11.27
CA ALA A 215 17.43 28.09 -11.58
C ALA A 215 18.08 27.63 -12.92
N ARG A 216 17.82 26.40 -13.34
CA ARG A 216 18.21 25.83 -14.64
C ARG A 216 17.14 26.00 -15.72
N GLN A 217 16.07 26.75 -15.47
CA GLN A 217 14.91 26.93 -16.34
C GLN A 217 14.14 25.64 -16.64
N ILE A 218 14.21 24.66 -15.73
CA ILE A 218 13.50 23.39 -15.82
C ILE A 218 12.28 23.44 -14.89
N ILE A 219 11.08 23.28 -15.48
CA ILE A 219 9.82 23.12 -14.76
C ILE A 219 9.22 21.79 -15.16
N VAL A 220 9.12 20.84 -14.22
CA VAL A 220 8.50 19.55 -14.47
C VAL A 220 6.98 19.64 -14.48
N GLU A 221 6.31 18.77 -15.24
CA GLU A 221 4.84 18.75 -15.35
C GLU A 221 4.17 18.31 -14.04
N HIS A 222 4.80 17.35 -13.32
CA HIS A 222 4.25 16.84 -12.07
C HIS A 222 5.31 16.48 -11.04
N ILE A 223 4.85 16.55 -9.81
CA ILE A 223 5.55 16.05 -8.61
C ILE A 223 4.73 14.90 -8.05
N ASN A 224 5.37 13.74 -7.82
CA ASN A 224 4.77 12.60 -7.16
C ASN A 224 5.46 12.41 -5.80
N VAL A 225 4.71 12.54 -4.73
CA VAL A 225 5.23 12.45 -3.36
C VAL A 225 5.09 11.04 -2.76
N GLY A 226 4.66 10.07 -3.56
CA GLY A 226 4.44 8.71 -3.12
C GLY A 226 3.25 8.59 -2.16
N GLY A 227 3.33 7.62 -1.29
CA GLY A 227 2.30 7.38 -0.27
C GLY A 227 2.84 7.54 1.14
N GLY A 228 2.60 6.54 1.95
CA GLY A 228 3.15 6.43 3.29
C GLY A 228 2.16 6.66 4.42
N LEU A 229 1.02 7.32 4.18
CA LEU A 229 0.02 7.58 5.23
C LEU A 229 -0.37 6.29 5.95
N GLY A 230 -0.23 6.31 7.28
CA GLY A 230 -0.53 5.19 8.18
C GLY A 230 -1.99 5.10 8.58
N ILE A 231 -2.30 4.02 9.33
CA ILE A 231 -3.62 3.75 9.91
C ILE A 231 -3.48 3.43 11.39
N ASP A 232 -4.57 3.57 12.17
CA ASP A 232 -4.62 3.14 13.56
C ASP A 232 -4.96 1.64 13.64
N TYR A 233 -3.94 0.81 13.88
CA TYR A 233 -4.12 -0.63 14.08
C TYR A 233 -4.73 -0.98 15.44
N ALA A 234 -4.55 -0.12 16.46
CA ALA A 234 -5.01 -0.39 17.82
C ALA A 234 -6.51 -0.14 17.99
N HIS A 235 -7.05 0.86 17.28
CA HIS A 235 -8.44 1.28 17.44
C HIS A 235 -9.21 1.31 16.12
N PRO A 236 -9.31 0.18 15.37
CA PRO A 236 -9.89 0.14 14.03
C PRO A 236 -11.36 0.62 13.96
N ASN A 237 -12.11 0.51 15.05
CA ASN A 237 -13.51 0.97 15.09
C ASN A 237 -13.66 2.44 15.49
N ARG A 238 -12.64 3.05 16.08
CA ARG A 238 -12.65 4.46 16.47
C ARG A 238 -12.21 5.35 15.31
N GLN A 239 -11.28 4.88 14.53
CA GLN A 239 -10.68 5.62 13.42
C GLN A 239 -10.58 4.71 12.19
N ALA A 240 -11.75 4.34 11.66
CA ALA A 240 -11.84 3.48 10.49
C ALA A 240 -11.33 4.16 9.21
N ILE A 241 -11.40 5.49 9.14
CA ILE A 241 -10.94 6.30 8.01
C ILE A 241 -9.77 7.16 8.47
N PRO A 242 -8.59 7.09 7.82
CA PRO A 242 -7.44 7.93 8.11
C PRO A 242 -7.75 9.43 7.92
N ASN A 243 -6.95 10.29 8.55
CA ASN A 243 -7.13 11.74 8.50
C ASN A 243 -6.62 12.34 7.16
N PHE A 244 -7.34 12.07 6.07
CA PHE A 244 -7.02 12.60 4.75
C PHE A 244 -7.13 14.12 4.68
N THR A 245 -7.96 14.73 5.53
CA THR A 245 -8.09 16.20 5.61
C THR A 245 -6.75 16.84 5.97
N GLU A 246 -6.13 16.38 7.05
CA GLU A 246 -4.84 16.87 7.50
C GLU A 246 -3.72 16.50 6.51
N TYR A 247 -3.75 15.28 5.97
CA TYR A 247 -2.75 14.79 5.02
C TYR A 247 -2.65 15.69 3.79
N PHE A 248 -3.76 15.91 3.06
CA PHE A 248 -3.76 16.74 1.87
C PHE A 248 -3.54 18.22 2.18
N ALA A 249 -4.10 18.73 3.31
CA ALA A 249 -3.86 20.11 3.74
C ALA A 249 -2.39 20.36 4.07
N THR A 250 -1.66 19.39 4.63
CA THR A 250 -0.22 19.48 4.89
C THR A 250 0.56 19.73 3.60
N TYR A 251 0.30 18.95 2.55
CA TYR A 251 0.96 19.17 1.27
C TYR A 251 0.56 20.49 0.62
N HIS A 252 -0.71 20.85 0.65
CA HIS A 252 -1.16 22.14 0.12
C HIS A 252 -0.48 23.34 0.81
N LYS A 253 -0.29 23.23 2.11
CA LYS A 253 0.30 24.30 2.92
C LYS A 253 1.81 24.41 2.73
N HIS A 254 2.52 23.30 2.62
CA HIS A 254 3.98 23.25 2.72
C HIS A 254 4.70 23.01 1.40
N LEU A 255 4.05 22.43 0.38
CA LEU A 255 4.63 22.20 -0.92
C LEU A 255 4.30 23.36 -1.88
N LYS A 256 5.33 23.99 -2.42
CA LYS A 256 5.21 25.11 -3.35
C LYS A 256 5.16 24.59 -4.78
N LEU A 257 3.99 24.34 -5.30
CA LEU A 257 3.80 23.97 -6.70
C LEU A 257 3.90 25.20 -7.61
N ARG A 258 4.50 25.02 -8.79
CA ARG A 258 4.50 26.02 -9.86
C ARG A 258 3.14 26.00 -10.57
N PRO A 259 2.73 27.09 -11.24
CA PRO A 259 1.55 27.09 -12.07
C PRO A 259 1.56 25.90 -13.05
N GLN A 260 0.43 25.24 -13.22
CA GLN A 260 0.22 24.09 -14.11
C GLN A 260 0.88 22.75 -13.65
N GLN A 261 1.65 22.74 -12.56
CA GLN A 261 2.11 21.48 -11.99
C GLN A 261 0.96 20.73 -11.31
N THR A 262 0.98 19.39 -11.44
CA THR A 262 0.10 18.50 -10.70
C THR A 262 0.86 17.79 -9.60
N LEU A 263 0.16 17.52 -8.50
CA LEU A 263 0.69 16.77 -7.37
C LEU A 263 0.05 15.38 -7.33
N HIS A 264 0.89 14.35 -7.34
CA HIS A 264 0.47 12.96 -7.37
C HIS A 264 0.78 12.27 -6.03
N PHE A 265 -0.12 11.40 -5.61
CA PHE A 265 -0.03 10.60 -4.39
C PHE A 265 -0.22 9.11 -4.72
N GLU A 266 0.48 8.22 -4.00
CA GLU A 266 0.44 6.77 -4.18
C GLU A 266 -0.01 6.10 -2.88
N LEU A 267 -1.31 6.14 -2.60
CA LEU A 267 -1.88 5.64 -1.35
C LEU A 267 -2.22 4.15 -1.47
N GLY A 268 -1.73 3.35 -0.53
CA GLY A 268 -2.03 1.91 -0.46
C GLY A 268 -2.71 1.55 0.85
N ARG A 269 -1.92 1.45 1.94
CA ARG A 269 -2.39 1.06 3.27
C ARG A 269 -3.59 1.88 3.74
N ALA A 270 -3.52 3.19 3.62
CA ALA A 270 -4.58 4.09 4.06
C ALA A 270 -5.91 3.88 3.32
N VAL A 271 -5.88 3.30 2.11
CA VAL A 271 -7.11 3.04 1.31
C VAL A 271 -7.81 1.76 1.77
N VAL A 272 -7.06 0.66 1.89
CA VAL A 272 -7.68 -0.67 2.06
C VAL A 272 -7.40 -1.32 3.42
N GLY A 273 -6.49 -0.77 4.22
CA GLY A 273 -6.06 -1.42 5.46
C GLY A 273 -7.21 -1.70 6.41
N GLN A 274 -8.05 -0.69 6.65
CA GLN A 274 -9.11 -0.75 7.65
C GLN A 274 -10.35 -1.54 7.21
N CYS A 275 -10.61 -1.64 5.91
CA CYS A 275 -11.80 -2.37 5.43
C CYS A 275 -11.63 -3.90 5.49
N GLY A 276 -10.41 -4.41 5.61
CA GLY A 276 -10.13 -5.85 5.59
C GLY A 276 -9.86 -6.45 6.97
N SER A 277 -10.36 -7.64 7.19
CA SER A 277 -10.08 -8.47 8.36
C SER A 277 -9.81 -9.91 7.93
N LEU A 278 -8.82 -10.57 8.54
CA LEU A 278 -8.65 -12.02 8.41
C LEU A 278 -9.55 -12.71 9.43
N ILE A 279 -10.43 -13.57 8.96
CA ILE A 279 -11.34 -14.35 9.78
C ILE A 279 -10.79 -15.77 9.89
N SER A 280 -10.65 -16.25 11.13
CA SER A 280 -10.07 -17.53 11.46
C SER A 280 -10.86 -18.25 12.54
N LYS A 281 -10.80 -19.56 12.55
CA LYS A 281 -11.47 -20.40 13.53
C LYS A 281 -10.48 -20.89 14.56
N VAL A 282 -10.88 -20.90 15.83
CA VAL A 282 -10.15 -21.55 16.91
C VAL A 282 -10.24 -23.09 16.73
N ILE A 283 -9.10 -23.73 16.49
CA ILE A 283 -9.01 -25.18 16.38
C ILE A 283 -8.94 -25.81 17.76
N TYR A 284 -8.09 -25.27 18.62
CA TYR A 284 -7.90 -25.73 19.99
C TYR A 284 -7.58 -24.56 20.93
N VAL A 285 -8.03 -24.70 22.18
CA VAL A 285 -7.49 -23.96 23.33
C VAL A 285 -6.60 -24.90 24.10
N LYS A 286 -5.31 -24.61 24.15
CA LYS A 286 -4.32 -25.45 24.82
C LYS A 286 -3.84 -24.79 26.10
N GLN A 287 -4.01 -25.47 27.23
CA GLN A 287 -3.43 -25.05 28.49
C GLN A 287 -1.94 -25.44 28.55
N GLY A 288 -1.07 -24.46 28.71
CA GLY A 288 0.34 -24.66 29.04
C GLY A 288 0.56 -24.54 30.54
N THR A 289 1.82 -24.59 30.97
CA THR A 289 2.18 -24.51 32.39
C THR A 289 1.85 -23.15 32.99
N ASN A 290 2.14 -22.06 32.27
CA ASN A 290 2.01 -20.70 32.78
C ASN A 290 1.12 -19.81 31.90
N LYS A 291 0.54 -20.33 30.80
CA LYS A 291 -0.26 -19.57 29.86
C LYS A 291 -1.17 -20.47 29.04
N GLN A 292 -2.14 -19.87 28.39
CA GLN A 292 -3.03 -20.53 27.46
C GLN A 292 -2.70 -20.13 26.01
N PHE A 293 -2.96 -21.04 25.07
CA PHE A 293 -2.81 -20.82 23.64
C PHE A 293 -4.18 -20.94 22.97
N ALA A 294 -4.58 -19.91 22.22
CA ALA A 294 -5.65 -20.03 21.25
C ALA A 294 -5.00 -20.38 19.91
N ILE A 295 -5.15 -21.62 19.46
CA ILE A 295 -4.58 -22.12 18.20
C ILE A 295 -5.62 -21.93 17.10
N LEU A 296 -5.27 -21.15 16.10
CA LEU A 296 -6.13 -20.80 14.96
C LEU A 296 -5.85 -21.72 13.76
N ASP A 297 -6.79 -21.79 12.83
CA ASP A 297 -6.58 -22.40 11.52
C ASP A 297 -5.86 -21.43 10.53
N ALA A 298 -5.85 -20.13 10.78
CA ALA A 298 -4.96 -19.19 10.10
C ALA A 298 -3.56 -19.21 10.71
N GLY A 299 -2.54 -18.99 9.89
CA GLY A 299 -1.15 -18.86 10.29
C GLY A 299 -0.42 -17.72 9.61
N MET A 300 0.90 -17.66 9.82
CA MET A 300 1.77 -16.71 9.13
C MET A 300 1.70 -16.84 7.60
N THR A 301 1.23 -17.99 7.09
CA THR A 301 0.97 -18.20 5.66
C THR A 301 -0.20 -17.39 5.15
N ASP A 302 -1.13 -17.02 6.02
CA ASP A 302 -2.32 -16.25 5.68
C ASP A 302 -2.13 -14.76 5.97
N LEU A 303 -1.39 -14.42 7.04
CA LEU A 303 -1.04 -13.05 7.43
C LEU A 303 0.39 -13.01 7.97
N ILE A 304 1.36 -12.80 7.08
CA ILE A 304 2.79 -12.85 7.41
C ILE A 304 3.28 -11.68 8.28
N ARG A 305 2.55 -10.57 8.31
CA ARG A 305 3.02 -9.31 8.87
C ARG A 305 3.43 -9.36 10.35
N PRO A 306 2.74 -10.06 11.26
CA PRO A 306 3.22 -10.22 12.65
C PRO A 306 4.58 -10.92 12.72
N ALA A 307 4.80 -11.98 11.95
CA ALA A 307 6.07 -12.72 11.92
C ALA A 307 7.20 -11.91 11.24
N LEU A 308 6.91 -11.23 10.12
CA LEU A 308 7.92 -10.56 9.31
C LEU A 308 8.31 -9.17 9.86
N TYR A 309 7.34 -8.40 10.35
CA TYR A 309 7.52 -7.00 10.76
C TYR A 309 7.23 -6.76 12.23
N GLN A 310 6.87 -7.80 12.99
CA GLN A 310 6.32 -7.65 14.35
C GLN A 310 5.10 -6.70 14.38
N ALA A 311 4.35 -6.69 13.27
CA ALA A 311 3.21 -5.79 13.09
C ALA A 311 2.06 -6.21 14.01
N TYR A 312 1.49 -5.21 14.68
CA TYR A 312 0.29 -5.39 15.49
C TYR A 312 -0.95 -5.44 14.61
N HIS A 313 -1.84 -6.39 14.89
CA HIS A 313 -3.21 -6.43 14.42
C HIS A 313 -4.11 -6.67 15.62
N LYS A 314 -5.15 -5.85 15.79
CA LYS A 314 -6.13 -6.08 16.85
C LYS A 314 -6.84 -7.42 16.61
N ILE A 315 -6.87 -8.26 17.63
CA ILE A 315 -7.54 -9.56 17.59
C ILE A 315 -8.82 -9.47 18.41
N GLU A 316 -9.93 -9.99 17.89
CA GLU A 316 -11.24 -10.01 18.55
C GLU A 316 -11.84 -11.40 18.43
N ASN A 317 -12.32 -11.99 19.55
CA ASN A 317 -13.25 -13.11 19.50
C ASN A 317 -14.63 -12.54 19.16
N ILE A 318 -15.13 -12.84 17.95
CA ILE A 318 -16.40 -12.27 17.45
C ILE A 318 -17.62 -13.14 17.71
N THR A 319 -17.43 -14.27 18.39
CA THR A 319 -18.49 -15.26 18.68
C THR A 319 -18.73 -15.49 20.17
N SER A 320 -17.85 -15.06 21.06
CA SER A 320 -17.97 -15.20 22.50
C SER A 320 -18.23 -13.86 23.19
N GLU A 321 -19.09 -13.85 24.18
CA GLU A 321 -19.37 -12.73 25.10
C GLU A 321 -18.98 -13.08 26.56
N GLU A 322 -18.35 -14.24 26.78
CA GLU A 322 -17.86 -14.67 28.10
C GLU A 322 -16.79 -13.74 28.65
N PRO A 323 -16.51 -13.77 29.97
CA PRO A 323 -15.46 -12.95 30.58
C PRO A 323 -14.11 -13.13 29.88
N MET A 324 -13.30 -12.08 29.92
CA MET A 324 -12.00 -12.08 29.26
C MET A 324 -11.00 -13.02 29.96
N GLU A 325 -10.22 -13.71 29.16
CA GLU A 325 -9.04 -14.49 29.56
C GLU A 325 -7.86 -14.11 28.68
N THR A 326 -6.64 -14.36 29.13
CA THR A 326 -5.41 -13.99 28.43
C THR A 326 -4.87 -15.18 27.63
N TYR A 327 -4.55 -14.97 26.34
CA TYR A 327 -4.06 -15.98 25.41
C TYR A 327 -2.81 -15.54 24.67
N ASP A 328 -1.92 -16.49 24.37
CA ASP A 328 -1.05 -16.38 23.20
C ASP A 328 -1.85 -16.90 21.99
N VAL A 329 -2.07 -16.04 20.99
CA VAL A 329 -2.81 -16.38 19.78
C VAL A 329 -1.81 -16.81 18.71
N VAL A 330 -1.91 -18.06 18.26
CA VAL A 330 -0.92 -18.72 17.41
C VAL A 330 -1.56 -19.45 16.24
N GLY A 331 -0.81 -19.61 15.16
CA GLY A 331 -1.24 -20.38 14.00
C GLY A 331 -0.80 -21.85 14.03
N PRO A 332 -1.10 -22.61 12.96
CA PRO A 332 -0.82 -24.04 12.84
C PRO A 332 0.51 -24.36 12.14
N ILE A 333 1.30 -23.36 11.77
CA ILE A 333 2.53 -23.54 11.00
C ILE A 333 3.64 -24.09 11.88
N CYS A 334 4.47 -25.01 11.34
CA CYS A 334 5.58 -25.62 12.05
C CYS A 334 6.78 -24.69 12.25
N GLU A 335 6.50 -23.48 12.74
CA GLU A 335 7.47 -22.40 13.00
C GLU A 335 7.12 -21.72 14.33
N SER A 336 8.11 -21.50 15.19
CA SER A 336 7.90 -20.78 16.46
C SER A 336 7.56 -19.30 16.28
N SER A 337 7.79 -18.76 15.09
CA SER A 337 7.42 -17.40 14.64
C SER A 337 5.95 -17.26 14.27
N ASP A 338 5.19 -18.36 14.19
CA ASP A 338 3.77 -18.36 13.83
C ASP A 338 2.88 -17.92 15.00
N VAL A 339 3.03 -16.65 15.37
CA VAL A 339 2.36 -16.02 16.51
C VAL A 339 1.72 -14.70 16.04
N PHE A 340 0.43 -14.56 16.25
CA PHE A 340 -0.30 -13.33 15.95
C PHE A 340 -0.24 -12.32 17.10
N GLY A 341 -0.19 -12.81 18.34
CA GLY A 341 -0.07 -11.97 19.52
C GLY A 341 0.21 -12.77 20.78
N LYS A 342 0.90 -12.17 21.73
CA LYS A 342 1.22 -12.76 23.04
C LYS A 342 0.51 -12.01 24.14
N ALA A 343 0.01 -12.74 25.13
CA ALA A 343 -0.71 -12.19 26.28
C ALA A 343 -1.85 -11.25 25.88
N ILE A 344 -2.69 -11.69 24.95
CA ILE A 344 -3.84 -10.93 24.43
C ILE A 344 -5.07 -11.25 25.26
N ASP A 345 -5.71 -10.22 25.81
CA ASP A 345 -6.98 -10.34 26.53
C ASP A 345 -8.14 -10.42 25.53
N LEU A 346 -8.86 -11.53 25.54
CA LEU A 346 -9.97 -11.85 24.65
C LEU A 346 -11.13 -12.43 25.44
N ASN A 347 -12.36 -12.25 24.98
CA ASN A 347 -13.48 -13.03 25.48
C ASN A 347 -13.12 -14.52 25.41
N LYS A 348 -13.43 -15.28 26.48
CA LYS A 348 -13.07 -16.68 26.63
C LYS A 348 -13.30 -17.45 25.35
N ALA A 349 -12.25 -18.15 24.92
CA ALA A 349 -12.21 -18.85 23.64
C ALA A 349 -12.58 -20.32 23.79
N HIS A 350 -13.39 -20.79 22.85
CA HIS A 350 -13.75 -22.19 22.71
C HIS A 350 -13.41 -22.69 21.30
N ARG A 351 -13.25 -24.00 21.17
CA ARG A 351 -13.11 -24.63 19.85
C ARG A 351 -14.31 -24.28 18.97
N GLY A 352 -14.03 -23.79 17.77
CA GLY A 352 -15.05 -23.37 16.81
C GLY A 352 -15.43 -21.89 16.86
N ASP A 353 -14.91 -21.14 17.85
CA ASP A 353 -15.06 -19.69 17.86
C ASP A 353 -14.37 -19.06 16.67
N LEU A 354 -14.93 -17.94 16.20
CA LEU A 354 -14.34 -17.15 15.13
C LEU A 354 -13.58 -15.97 15.72
N PHE A 355 -12.36 -15.81 15.26
CA PHE A 355 -11.51 -14.67 15.56
C PHE A 355 -11.39 -13.78 14.34
N ALA A 356 -11.41 -12.46 14.54
CA ALA A 356 -11.11 -11.48 13.54
C ALA A 356 -9.77 -10.79 13.85
N LEU A 357 -8.82 -10.89 12.94
CA LEU A 357 -7.57 -10.11 12.95
C LEU A 357 -7.81 -8.86 12.09
N ARG A 358 -7.94 -7.70 12.76
CA ARG A 358 -8.43 -6.45 12.19
C ARG A 358 -7.36 -5.73 11.37
N SER A 359 -7.81 -4.79 10.53
CA SER A 359 -6.94 -3.92 9.73
C SER A 359 -5.95 -4.70 8.85
N ALA A 360 -6.40 -5.84 8.31
CA ALA A 360 -5.62 -6.76 7.49
C ALA A 360 -5.85 -6.57 5.98
N GLY A 361 -6.58 -5.52 5.57
CA GLY A 361 -6.92 -5.30 4.16
C GLY A 361 -5.73 -4.90 3.28
N ALA A 362 -4.66 -4.36 3.88
CA ALA A 362 -3.42 -4.04 3.17
C ALA A 362 -2.30 -5.01 3.56
N TYR A 363 -1.59 -5.52 2.55
CA TYR A 363 -0.44 -6.42 2.74
C TYR A 363 -0.76 -7.69 3.54
N GLY A 364 -2.02 -8.12 3.50
CA GLY A 364 -2.49 -9.38 4.07
C GLY A 364 -2.64 -10.43 2.97
N GLU A 365 -3.84 -10.56 2.36
CA GLU A 365 -4.14 -11.54 1.31
C GLU A 365 -3.08 -11.60 0.21
N ILE A 366 -2.59 -10.44 -0.24
CA ILE A 366 -1.61 -10.33 -1.33
C ILE A 366 -0.22 -10.92 -0.98
N MET A 367 0.11 -11.03 0.30
CA MET A 367 1.37 -11.61 0.79
C MET A 367 1.21 -13.05 1.28
N ALA A 368 0.03 -13.65 1.16
CA ALA A 368 -0.20 -15.02 1.55
C ALA A 368 0.66 -16.01 0.73
N SER A 369 1.00 -17.13 1.33
CA SER A 369 1.86 -18.14 0.74
C SER A 369 1.32 -19.55 0.96
N ALA A 370 1.78 -20.49 0.11
CA ALA A 370 1.42 -21.90 0.21
C ALA A 370 2.40 -22.72 1.09
N TYR A 371 3.14 -22.08 1.99
CA TYR A 371 4.06 -22.79 2.87
C TYR A 371 3.32 -23.85 3.70
N ASN A 372 3.96 -24.96 4.02
CA ASN A 372 3.38 -26.21 4.53
C ASN A 372 2.26 -26.81 3.62
N CYS A 373 2.28 -26.51 2.32
CA CYS A 373 1.27 -26.95 1.34
C CYS A 373 -0.17 -26.51 1.69
N ARG A 374 -0.33 -25.39 2.37
CA ARG A 374 -1.64 -24.85 2.73
C ARG A 374 -2.24 -24.08 1.55
N ALA A 375 -3.57 -24.13 1.43
CA ALA A 375 -4.29 -23.35 0.42
C ALA A 375 -4.20 -21.85 0.75
N LEU A 376 -4.18 -21.01 -0.29
CA LEU A 376 -4.28 -19.57 -0.10
C LEU A 376 -5.68 -19.19 0.40
N PRO A 377 -5.78 -18.21 1.34
CA PRO A 377 -7.07 -17.75 1.84
C PRO A 377 -7.88 -17.08 0.74
N LYS A 378 -9.21 -17.25 0.75
CA LYS A 378 -10.12 -16.56 -0.17
C LYS A 378 -10.49 -15.18 0.36
N GLY A 379 -10.73 -14.22 -0.54
CA GLY A 379 -11.28 -12.90 -0.22
C GLY A 379 -12.76 -12.80 -0.54
N TYR A 380 -13.57 -12.38 0.44
CA TYR A 380 -15.00 -12.11 0.30
C TYR A 380 -15.30 -10.65 0.62
N THR A 381 -16.16 -10.03 -0.15
CA THR A 381 -16.69 -8.68 0.14
C THR A 381 -17.98 -8.79 0.95
N SER A 382 -18.31 -7.73 1.69
CA SER A 382 -19.58 -7.68 2.43
C SER A 382 -20.80 -7.80 1.50
N GLU A 383 -20.69 -7.39 0.24
CA GLU A 383 -21.78 -7.48 -0.75
C GLU A 383 -22.06 -8.93 -1.21
N GLU A 384 -21.09 -9.84 -1.09
CA GLU A 384 -21.28 -11.26 -1.41
C GLU A 384 -21.92 -12.05 -0.28
N LEU A 385 -21.96 -11.48 0.92
CA LEU A 385 -22.43 -12.15 2.13
C LEU A 385 -23.80 -11.60 2.62
N VAL A 386 -24.49 -10.92 1.76
CA VAL A 386 -25.84 -10.41 2.04
C VAL A 386 -26.89 -11.53 2.05
#